data_1a31b1982e06492a0d96b374d9749573
#
_entry.id   1a31b1982e06492a0d96b374d9749573
#
_cell.length_a   1.000
_cell.length_b   1.000
_cell.length_c   1.000
_cell.angle_alpha   90.00
_cell.angle_beta   90.00
_cell.angle_gamma   90.00
#
_symmetry.space_group_name_H-M   'P 1'
#
loop_
_entity.id
_entity.type
_entity.pdbx_description
1 polymer ?
#
loop_
_entity_poly.entity_id
_entity_poly.type
_entity_poly.pdbx_seq_one_letter_code
_entity_poly.pdbx_strand_id
1 'polypeptide(L)'
;MTRQRRLRILSYASLWLLGIGLADASAFQLQQRPAEDYIKLMDRPDRVVKVDEVITKLQLKPGDIVADVGSGSGTFSIPMAKAIAPNGILYAVDIDQKMLDYVAERAQKEGVTNIRTVLGEYDDPKLPVKDVDVAFFHRTLHMIEHRQTYVDSTAKYLKPDGRIVVIDRNRVDSGESWMWLEQSDVDTWMAAISFYPAEKFSVFDDLYFVSYQRPYGNSVLLKKREARRD
;
A
#
# COMPACT_ATOMS: atom_id res chain seq x y z
N MET A 1 -20.51 38.37 -13.54
CA MET A 1 -21.01 37.15 -12.92
C MET A 1 -21.73 36.38 -14.03
N THR A 2 -21.28 35.41 -14.79
CA THR A 2 -20.86 34.26 -14.32
C THR A 2 -20.95 33.08 -15.27
N ARG A 3 -19.93 32.94 -16.12
CA ARG A 3 -19.82 31.81 -17.06
C ARG A 3 -19.29 30.52 -16.42
N GLN A 4 -18.66 30.62 -15.26
CA GLN A 4 -18.04 29.47 -14.59
C GLN A 4 -18.98 28.56 -13.77
N ARG A 5 -20.16 29.06 -13.37
CA ARG A 5 -21.15 28.25 -12.63
C ARG A 5 -21.97 27.28 -13.50
N ARG A 6 -22.07 27.52 -14.82
CA ARG A 6 -22.83 26.64 -15.72
C ARG A 6 -22.09 25.38 -16.17
N LEU A 7 -20.76 25.35 -16.10
CA LEU A 7 -19.96 24.17 -16.48
C LEU A 7 -19.93 23.06 -15.43
N ARG A 8 -20.20 23.39 -14.15
CA ARG A 8 -20.22 22.39 -13.07
C ARG A 8 -21.47 21.53 -12.99
N ILE A 9 -22.58 21.98 -13.58
CA ILE A 9 -23.87 21.24 -13.52
C ILE A 9 -23.97 20.20 -14.64
N LEU A 10 -23.24 20.35 -15.74
CA LEU A 10 -23.28 19.42 -16.88
C LEU A 10 -22.47 18.12 -16.65
N SER A 11 -21.56 18.09 -15.67
CA SER A 11 -20.74 16.88 -15.40
C SER A 11 -21.49 15.79 -14.63
N TYR A 12 -22.52 16.14 -13.87
CA TYR A 12 -23.30 15.17 -13.09
C TYR A 12 -24.33 14.39 -13.90
N ALA A 13 -24.87 14.99 -14.96
CA ALA A 13 -25.90 14.36 -15.78
C ALA A 13 -25.32 13.32 -16.77
N SER A 14 -24.05 13.46 -17.15
CA SER A 14 -23.40 12.55 -18.10
C SER A 14 -22.85 11.26 -17.47
N LEU A 15 -22.57 11.25 -16.15
CA LEU A 15 -22.10 10.09 -15.40
C LEU A 15 -23.21 9.05 -15.17
N TRP A 16 -24.48 9.47 -15.08
CA TRP A 16 -25.64 8.55 -14.94
C TRP A 16 -25.93 7.72 -16.19
N LEU A 17 -25.49 8.18 -17.36
CA LEU A 17 -25.69 7.49 -18.64
C LEU A 17 -24.69 6.34 -18.88
N LEU A 18 -23.61 6.27 -18.07
CA LEU A 18 -22.56 5.26 -18.21
C LEU A 18 -22.64 4.12 -17.19
N GLY A 19 -23.64 4.09 -16.30
CA GLY A 19 -23.84 3.01 -15.34
C GLY A 19 -22.76 2.95 -14.23
N ILE A 20 -22.01 4.01 -14.04
CA ILE A 20 -21.00 4.12 -12.97
C ILE A 20 -21.71 4.38 -11.64
N GLY A 21 -21.58 3.48 -10.68
CA GLY A 21 -22.21 3.58 -9.36
C GLY A 21 -21.65 4.76 -8.54
N LEU A 22 -22.40 5.19 -7.49
CA LEU A 22 -21.99 6.29 -6.61
C LEU A 22 -20.63 6.06 -5.92
N ALA A 23 -20.26 4.80 -5.70
CA ALA A 23 -18.97 4.42 -5.13
C ALA A 23 -17.80 4.76 -6.08
N ASP A 24 -17.97 4.50 -7.38
CA ASP A 24 -16.95 4.83 -8.40
C ASP A 24 -16.79 6.34 -8.56
N ALA A 25 -17.87 7.12 -8.41
CA ALA A 25 -17.82 8.58 -8.48
C ALA A 25 -16.99 9.19 -7.34
N SER A 26 -17.01 8.60 -6.15
CA SER A 26 -16.25 9.10 -4.99
C SER A 26 -14.76 8.80 -5.12
N ALA A 27 -14.39 7.62 -5.57
CA ALA A 27 -13.01 7.24 -5.89
C ALA A 27 -12.45 8.12 -7.03
N PHE A 28 -13.25 8.34 -8.08
CA PHE A 28 -12.92 9.23 -9.18
C PHE A 28 -12.72 10.69 -8.74
N GLN A 29 -13.52 11.19 -7.78
CA GLN A 29 -13.34 12.54 -7.23
C GLN A 29 -12.08 12.69 -6.38
N LEU A 30 -11.63 11.64 -5.69
CA LEU A 30 -10.35 11.66 -4.96
C LEU A 30 -9.16 11.73 -5.91
N GLN A 31 -9.20 11.02 -7.03
CA GLN A 31 -8.18 11.10 -8.08
C GLN A 31 -8.09 12.48 -8.75
N GLN A 32 -9.16 13.29 -8.66
CA GLN A 32 -9.19 14.65 -9.23
C GLN A 32 -8.80 15.76 -8.22
N ARG A 33 -8.51 15.42 -6.97
CA ARG A 33 -8.00 16.42 -6.01
C ARG A 33 -6.60 16.86 -6.42
N PRO A 34 -6.28 18.16 -6.30
CA PRO A 34 -4.90 18.59 -6.43
C PRO A 34 -4.00 17.82 -5.46
N ALA A 35 -2.86 17.37 -5.93
CA ALA A 35 -1.90 16.62 -5.11
C ALA A 35 -1.57 17.32 -3.78
N GLU A 36 -1.49 18.66 -3.80
CA GLU A 36 -1.25 19.50 -2.62
C GLU A 36 -2.32 19.35 -1.52
N ASP A 37 -3.60 19.25 -1.92
CA ASP A 37 -4.69 19.07 -0.96
C ASP A 37 -4.70 17.63 -0.42
N TYR A 38 -4.27 16.67 -1.23
CA TYR A 38 -4.13 15.28 -0.82
C TYR A 38 -2.94 15.11 0.14
N ILE A 39 -1.80 15.72 -0.15
CA ILE A 39 -0.63 15.77 0.73
C ILE A 39 -0.99 16.36 2.10
N LYS A 40 -1.65 17.53 2.13
CA LYS A 40 -2.11 18.16 3.39
C LYS A 40 -3.02 17.24 4.19
N LEU A 41 -3.88 16.48 3.50
CA LEU A 41 -4.76 15.51 4.15
C LEU A 41 -3.99 14.33 4.75
N MET A 42 -2.95 13.83 4.04
CA MET A 42 -2.16 12.69 4.49
C MET A 42 -1.21 13.05 5.63
N ASP A 43 -0.65 14.25 5.61
CA ASP A 43 0.30 14.74 6.63
C ASP A 43 -0.40 15.32 7.87
N ARG A 44 -1.73 15.19 7.99
CA ARG A 44 -2.43 15.61 9.20
C ARG A 44 -1.94 14.83 10.42
N PRO A 45 -1.73 15.49 11.58
CA PRO A 45 -1.23 14.84 12.79
C PRO A 45 -2.09 13.64 13.25
N ASP A 46 -3.41 13.71 13.04
CA ASP A 46 -4.34 12.63 13.37
C ASP A 46 -4.23 11.41 12.42
N ARG A 47 -3.52 11.53 11.30
CA ARG A 47 -3.26 10.44 10.35
C ARG A 47 -1.86 9.87 10.45
N VAL A 48 -0.90 10.64 10.96
CA VAL A 48 0.50 10.25 11.18
C VAL A 48 0.69 9.47 12.49
N VAL A 49 -0.42 9.18 13.17
CA VAL A 49 -0.41 8.47 14.47
C VAL A 49 0.17 7.06 14.32
N LYS A 50 1.01 6.67 15.29
CA LYS A 50 1.55 5.30 15.42
C LYS A 50 2.55 4.87 14.32
N VAL A 51 3.14 5.80 13.56
CA VAL A 51 4.16 5.45 12.56
C VAL A 51 5.30 4.66 13.18
N ASP A 52 5.87 5.14 14.30
CA ASP A 52 6.98 4.47 14.98
C ASP A 52 6.61 3.06 15.47
N GLU A 53 5.37 2.88 15.92
CA GLU A 53 4.88 1.57 16.33
C GLU A 53 4.76 0.62 15.14
N VAL A 54 4.26 1.08 13.99
CA VAL A 54 4.20 0.32 12.74
C VAL A 54 5.61 -0.08 12.30
N ILE A 55 6.56 0.88 12.26
CA ILE A 55 7.94 0.61 11.88
C ILE A 55 8.57 -0.47 12.78
N THR A 56 8.32 -0.38 14.09
CA THR A 56 8.79 -1.41 15.05
C THR A 56 8.21 -2.79 14.74
N LYS A 57 6.90 -2.87 14.42
CA LYS A 57 6.23 -4.13 14.08
C LYS A 57 6.67 -4.69 12.74
N LEU A 58 7.07 -3.84 11.81
CA LEU A 58 7.62 -4.28 10.52
C LEU A 58 8.94 -5.04 10.66
N GLN A 59 9.69 -4.89 11.76
CA GLN A 59 10.95 -5.59 12.00
C GLN A 59 11.90 -5.53 10.79
N LEU A 60 11.98 -4.36 10.15
CA LEU A 60 12.86 -4.13 9.01
C LEU A 60 14.33 -4.23 9.45
N LYS A 61 15.17 -4.71 8.54
CA LYS A 61 16.60 -4.91 8.81
C LYS A 61 17.45 -4.02 7.90
N PRO A 62 18.62 -3.58 8.37
CA PRO A 62 19.60 -2.95 7.50
C PRO A 62 19.90 -3.84 6.29
N GLY A 63 19.76 -3.28 5.09
CA GLY A 63 19.95 -3.99 3.84
C GLY A 63 18.68 -4.56 3.20
N ASP A 64 17.51 -4.50 3.85
CA ASP A 64 16.24 -4.91 3.24
C ASP A 64 15.92 -4.04 2.01
N ILE A 65 15.27 -4.64 1.03
CA ILE A 65 14.66 -3.97 -0.10
C ILE A 65 13.15 -3.89 0.16
N VAL A 66 12.64 -2.68 0.27
CA VAL A 66 11.24 -2.41 0.64
C VAL A 66 10.54 -1.66 -0.47
N ALA A 67 9.32 -2.06 -0.81
CA ALA A 67 8.41 -1.32 -1.67
C ALA A 67 7.26 -0.75 -0.82
N ASP A 68 7.14 0.57 -0.77
CA ASP A 68 5.99 1.29 -0.21
C ASP A 68 5.01 1.58 -1.34
N VAL A 69 3.97 0.76 -1.44
CA VAL A 69 3.01 0.78 -2.55
C VAL A 69 1.83 1.67 -2.22
N GLY A 70 1.66 2.72 -3.02
CA GLY A 70 0.79 3.84 -2.72
C GLY A 70 1.41 4.72 -1.65
N SER A 71 2.65 5.14 -1.88
CA SER A 71 3.48 5.86 -0.90
C SER A 71 2.91 7.22 -0.48
N GLY A 72 2.04 7.81 -1.31
CA GLY A 72 1.41 9.10 -1.04
C GLY A 72 2.44 10.18 -0.68
N SER A 73 2.28 10.82 0.48
CA SER A 73 3.20 11.86 0.97
C SER A 73 4.53 11.32 1.55
N GLY A 74 4.74 10.00 1.55
CA GLY A 74 5.95 9.38 2.11
C GLY A 74 5.96 9.27 3.63
N THR A 75 4.80 9.33 4.27
CA THR A 75 4.65 9.22 5.73
C THR A 75 5.33 7.97 6.29
N PHE A 76 5.24 6.85 5.59
CA PHE A 76 5.92 5.60 5.93
C PHE A 76 7.24 5.41 5.19
N SER A 77 7.36 5.94 3.96
CA SER A 77 8.57 5.79 3.15
C SER A 77 9.82 6.30 3.87
N ILE A 78 9.75 7.51 4.45
CA ILE A 78 10.91 8.11 5.13
C ILE A 78 11.38 7.27 6.33
N PRO A 79 10.53 6.93 7.32
CA PRO A 79 10.97 6.12 8.47
C PRO A 79 11.37 4.69 8.08
N MET A 80 10.72 4.06 7.11
CA MET A 80 11.16 2.76 6.59
C MET A 80 12.54 2.83 5.96
N ALA A 81 12.80 3.85 5.13
CA ALA A 81 14.12 4.05 4.52
C ALA A 81 15.23 4.25 5.56
N LYS A 82 14.95 4.98 6.63
CA LYS A 82 15.88 5.14 7.77
C LYS A 82 16.13 3.80 8.47
N ALA A 83 15.10 2.97 8.64
CA ALA A 83 15.21 1.68 9.33
C ALA A 83 16.05 0.64 8.56
N ILE A 84 16.06 0.70 7.23
CA ILE A 84 16.83 -0.23 6.38
C ILE A 84 18.22 0.26 6.00
N ALA A 85 18.59 1.48 6.42
CA ALA A 85 19.94 2.02 6.18
C ALA A 85 21.02 1.19 6.92
N PRO A 86 22.30 1.20 6.45
CA PRO A 86 22.80 2.00 5.31
C PRO A 86 22.63 1.34 3.93
N ASN A 87 22.44 0.01 3.85
CA ASN A 87 22.56 -0.75 2.61
C ASN A 87 21.21 -1.09 1.95
N GLY A 88 20.08 -0.85 2.64
CA GLY A 88 18.76 -1.12 2.12
C GLY A 88 18.29 -0.04 1.15
N ILE A 89 17.35 -0.40 0.27
CA ILE A 89 16.73 0.51 -0.69
C ILE A 89 15.21 0.48 -0.47
N LEU A 90 14.61 1.64 -0.41
CA LEU A 90 13.15 1.80 -0.41
C LEU A 90 12.70 2.30 -1.79
N TYR A 91 11.76 1.57 -2.37
CA TYR A 91 11.02 2.00 -3.55
C TYR A 91 9.68 2.60 -3.12
N ALA A 92 9.54 3.90 -3.26
CA ALA A 92 8.28 4.62 -3.05
C ALA A 92 7.49 4.58 -4.37
N VAL A 93 6.40 3.82 -4.38
CA VAL A 93 5.58 3.60 -5.58
C VAL A 93 4.28 4.37 -5.46
N ASP A 94 3.94 5.14 -6.47
CA ASP A 94 2.65 5.81 -6.60
C ASP A 94 2.29 5.95 -8.08
N ILE A 95 1.00 6.14 -8.39
CA ILE A 95 0.53 6.42 -9.76
C ILE A 95 0.52 7.91 -10.07
N ASP A 96 0.67 8.77 -9.08
CA ASP A 96 0.74 10.23 -9.23
C ASP A 96 2.19 10.72 -9.11
N GLN A 97 2.75 11.21 -10.23
CA GLN A 97 4.11 11.74 -10.28
C GLN A 97 4.33 12.88 -9.27
N LYS A 98 3.32 13.69 -8.97
CA LYS A 98 3.45 14.79 -8.01
C LYS A 98 3.64 14.29 -6.57
N MET A 99 3.04 13.14 -6.22
CA MET A 99 3.30 12.48 -4.94
C MET A 99 4.76 12.01 -4.87
N LEU A 100 5.25 11.41 -5.94
CA LEU A 100 6.63 10.95 -6.01
C LEU A 100 7.64 12.09 -5.95
N ASP A 101 7.36 13.21 -6.62
CA ASP A 101 8.17 14.43 -6.54
C ASP A 101 8.21 14.95 -5.10
N TYR A 102 7.07 14.99 -4.42
CA TYR A 102 6.99 15.39 -3.02
C TYR A 102 7.78 14.47 -2.08
N VAL A 103 7.69 13.14 -2.28
CA VAL A 103 8.49 12.17 -1.51
C VAL A 103 9.99 12.41 -1.73
N ALA A 104 10.41 12.66 -2.97
CA ALA A 104 11.80 12.93 -3.30
C ALA A 104 12.32 14.21 -2.63
N GLU A 105 11.54 15.30 -2.68
CA GLU A 105 11.86 16.55 -1.99
C GLU A 105 11.93 16.37 -0.47
N ARG A 106 11.00 15.63 0.11
CA ARG A 106 10.96 15.33 1.54
C ARG A 106 12.18 14.51 1.95
N ALA A 107 12.53 13.47 1.18
CA ALA A 107 13.72 12.66 1.40
C ALA A 107 14.99 13.51 1.39
N GLN A 108 15.13 14.41 0.42
CA GLN A 108 16.25 15.34 0.34
C GLN A 108 16.34 16.26 1.57
N LYS A 109 15.23 16.86 1.98
CA LYS A 109 15.17 17.73 3.16
C LYS A 109 15.54 17.00 4.46
N GLU A 110 15.19 15.71 4.57
CA GLU A 110 15.48 14.90 5.73
C GLU A 110 16.81 14.13 5.64
N GLY A 111 17.61 14.35 4.58
CA GLY A 111 18.91 13.70 4.37
C GLY A 111 18.81 12.19 4.12
N VAL A 112 17.67 11.70 3.65
CA VAL A 112 17.45 10.29 3.34
C VAL A 112 17.83 10.03 1.88
N THR A 113 18.84 9.20 1.64
CA THR A 113 19.45 9.01 0.32
C THR A 113 19.14 7.68 -0.35
N ASN A 114 18.48 6.77 0.37
CA ASN A 114 18.20 5.41 -0.05
C ASN A 114 16.74 5.19 -0.51
N ILE A 115 16.01 6.25 -0.84
CA ILE A 115 14.70 6.18 -1.49
C ILE A 115 14.86 6.28 -3.01
N ARG A 116 14.08 5.49 -3.72
CA ARG A 116 13.88 5.55 -5.17
C ARG A 116 12.39 5.65 -5.46
N THR A 117 11.98 6.67 -6.18
CA THR A 117 10.58 6.83 -6.60
C THR A 117 10.30 6.01 -7.85
N VAL A 118 9.13 5.38 -7.91
CA VAL A 118 8.70 4.54 -9.03
C VAL A 118 7.28 4.93 -9.42
N LEU A 119 7.09 5.37 -10.66
CA LEU A 119 5.76 5.60 -11.21
C LEU A 119 5.15 4.24 -11.58
N GLY A 120 4.20 3.82 -10.74
CA GLY A 120 3.43 2.59 -10.94
C GLY A 120 2.33 2.75 -11.98
N GLU A 121 1.72 1.63 -12.36
CA GLU A 121 0.51 1.57 -13.18
C GLU A 121 -0.68 1.09 -12.35
N TYR A 122 -1.88 1.12 -12.90
CA TYR A 122 -3.12 0.72 -12.20
C TYR A 122 -3.19 -0.77 -11.84
N ASP A 123 -2.37 -1.60 -12.49
CA ASP A 123 -2.33 -3.06 -12.33
C ASP A 123 -0.92 -3.61 -12.01
N ASP A 124 0.10 -2.74 -11.94
CA ASP A 124 1.49 -3.15 -11.71
C ASP A 124 2.29 -2.06 -10.97
N PRO A 125 2.99 -2.39 -9.87
CA PRO A 125 3.86 -1.44 -9.17
C PRO A 125 5.12 -1.07 -9.98
N LYS A 126 5.44 -1.72 -11.09
CA LYS A 126 6.58 -1.45 -12.00
C LYS A 126 7.94 -1.38 -11.29
N LEU A 127 8.14 -2.20 -10.28
CA LEU A 127 9.40 -2.21 -9.55
C LEU A 127 10.57 -2.63 -10.48
N PRO A 128 11.72 -1.95 -10.39
CA PRO A 128 12.86 -2.25 -11.28
C PRO A 128 13.67 -3.48 -10.84
N VAL A 129 13.28 -4.16 -9.76
CA VAL A 129 13.99 -5.28 -9.13
C VAL A 129 13.01 -6.43 -8.85
N LYS A 130 13.54 -7.64 -8.61
CA LYS A 130 12.74 -8.85 -8.26
C LYS A 130 13.26 -9.53 -7.00
N ASP A 131 13.79 -8.76 -6.09
CA ASP A 131 14.38 -9.23 -4.83
C ASP A 131 13.89 -8.41 -3.62
N VAL A 132 12.62 -7.99 -3.69
CA VAL A 132 11.98 -7.21 -2.63
C VAL A 132 11.72 -8.09 -1.41
N ASP A 133 12.14 -7.64 -0.23
CA ASP A 133 11.89 -8.31 1.05
C ASP A 133 10.49 -8.03 1.57
N VAL A 134 10.03 -6.78 1.43
CA VAL A 134 8.73 -6.34 1.96
C VAL A 134 8.02 -5.46 0.94
N ALA A 135 6.80 -5.84 0.54
CA ALA A 135 5.85 -4.95 -0.11
C ALA A 135 4.84 -4.48 0.94
N PHE A 136 4.80 -3.18 1.16
CA PHE A 136 3.98 -2.53 2.19
C PHE A 136 2.84 -1.75 1.55
N PHE A 137 1.62 -2.00 2.01
CA PHE A 137 0.40 -1.32 1.60
C PHE A 137 -0.25 -0.69 2.83
N HIS A 138 -0.31 0.62 2.88
CA HIS A 138 -1.01 1.35 3.93
C HIS A 138 -2.16 2.15 3.34
N ARG A 139 -3.38 1.68 3.56
CA ARG A 139 -4.61 2.31 3.07
C ARG A 139 -4.58 2.60 1.54
N THR A 140 -4.09 1.63 0.79
CA THR A 140 -3.93 1.72 -0.67
C THR A 140 -4.77 0.69 -1.40
N LEU A 141 -4.86 -0.54 -0.90
CA LEU A 141 -5.57 -1.62 -1.62
C LEU A 141 -7.04 -1.31 -1.86
N HIS A 142 -7.72 -0.60 -0.96
CA HIS A 142 -9.11 -0.20 -1.16
C HIS A 142 -9.30 0.77 -2.35
N MET A 143 -8.24 1.48 -2.76
CA MET A 143 -8.25 2.41 -3.89
C MET A 143 -8.01 1.72 -5.25
N ILE A 144 -7.50 0.49 -5.24
CA ILE A 144 -7.14 -0.24 -6.45
C ILE A 144 -8.38 -0.94 -7.01
N GLU A 145 -8.68 -0.75 -8.29
CA GLU A 145 -9.83 -1.36 -8.94
C GLU A 145 -9.64 -2.87 -9.15
N HIS A 146 -8.52 -3.27 -9.76
CA HIS A 146 -8.20 -4.67 -10.08
C HIS A 146 -7.26 -5.29 -9.03
N ARG A 147 -7.73 -5.40 -7.79
CA ARG A 147 -6.94 -5.76 -6.60
C ARG A 147 -6.19 -7.08 -6.74
N GLN A 148 -6.87 -8.14 -7.21
CA GLN A 148 -6.24 -9.45 -7.43
C GLN A 148 -5.08 -9.33 -8.42
N THR A 149 -5.30 -8.70 -9.58
CA THR A 149 -4.25 -8.50 -10.61
C THR A 149 -3.06 -7.73 -10.04
N TYR A 150 -3.33 -6.69 -9.25
CA TYR A 150 -2.28 -5.88 -8.66
C TYR A 150 -1.45 -6.67 -7.62
N VAL A 151 -2.12 -7.46 -6.78
CA VAL A 151 -1.45 -8.34 -5.80
C VAL A 151 -0.64 -9.42 -6.52
N ASP A 152 -1.19 -10.04 -7.55
CA ASP A 152 -0.49 -11.01 -8.42
C ASP A 152 0.77 -10.40 -9.05
N SER A 153 0.67 -9.15 -9.52
CA SER A 153 1.79 -8.43 -10.11
C SER A 153 2.85 -8.11 -9.06
N THR A 154 2.43 -7.60 -7.89
CA THR A 154 3.34 -7.28 -6.78
C THR A 154 4.13 -8.51 -6.33
N ALA A 155 3.48 -9.67 -6.24
CA ALA A 155 4.12 -10.91 -5.79
C ALA A 155 5.28 -11.39 -6.68
N LYS A 156 5.33 -10.95 -7.96
CA LYS A 156 6.41 -11.28 -8.91
C LYS A 156 7.72 -10.56 -8.62
N TYR A 157 7.67 -9.51 -7.83
CA TYR A 157 8.82 -8.71 -7.42
C TYR A 157 9.43 -9.14 -6.08
N LEU A 158 8.71 -9.98 -5.33
CA LEU A 158 9.15 -10.43 -4.01
C LEU A 158 10.13 -11.59 -4.08
N LYS A 159 11.11 -11.59 -3.18
CA LYS A 159 11.93 -12.77 -2.87
C LYS A 159 11.04 -13.99 -2.54
N PRO A 160 11.55 -15.21 -2.64
CA PRO A 160 10.81 -16.42 -2.23
C PRO A 160 10.30 -16.37 -0.78
N ASP A 161 11.06 -15.76 0.12
CA ASP A 161 10.77 -15.53 1.54
C ASP A 161 10.28 -14.11 1.84
N GLY A 162 10.10 -13.29 0.81
CA GLY A 162 9.54 -11.95 0.92
C GLY A 162 8.08 -11.98 1.40
N ARG A 163 7.63 -10.86 1.96
CA ARG A 163 6.30 -10.72 2.54
C ARG A 163 5.53 -9.53 1.99
N ILE A 164 4.21 -9.64 2.06
CA ILE A 164 3.29 -8.55 1.78
C ILE A 164 2.68 -8.11 3.11
N VAL A 165 2.73 -6.83 3.39
CA VAL A 165 2.14 -6.25 4.60
C VAL A 165 1.01 -5.33 4.19
N VAL A 166 -0.16 -5.52 4.80
CA VAL A 166 -1.35 -4.72 4.54
C VAL A 166 -1.86 -4.11 5.84
N ILE A 167 -2.03 -2.80 5.81
CA ILE A 167 -2.77 -2.04 6.82
C ILE A 167 -3.92 -1.35 6.10
N ASP A 168 -5.14 -1.76 6.40
CA ASP A 168 -6.33 -1.14 5.81
C ASP A 168 -7.51 -1.23 6.78
N ARG A 169 -8.65 -0.68 6.39
CA ARG A 169 -9.79 -0.52 7.28
C ARG A 169 -10.84 -1.59 7.02
N ASN A 170 -11.22 -2.33 8.07
CA ASN A 170 -12.43 -3.13 8.02
C ASN A 170 -13.69 -2.25 7.91
N ARG A 171 -14.76 -2.84 7.41
CA ARG A 171 -16.06 -2.20 7.34
C ARG A 171 -16.54 -1.84 8.75
N VAL A 172 -16.91 -0.58 8.96
CA VAL A 172 -17.62 -0.09 10.16
C VAL A 172 -19.02 0.35 9.71
N ASP A 173 -20.06 0.03 10.43
CA ASP A 173 -21.46 0.24 10.05
C ASP A 173 -21.90 1.70 9.81
N SER A 174 -20.98 2.66 9.77
CA SER A 174 -21.26 4.06 9.60
C SER A 174 -20.54 4.66 8.42
N GLY A 175 -21.19 4.85 7.27
CA GLY A 175 -20.79 5.78 6.25
C GLY A 175 -20.29 5.19 4.92
N GLU A 176 -19.31 5.78 4.31
CA GLU A 176 -18.92 5.64 2.91
C GLU A 176 -18.27 4.28 2.58
N SER A 177 -18.96 3.42 1.85
CA SER A 177 -18.59 2.01 1.58
C SER A 177 -17.30 1.83 0.75
N TRP A 178 -16.83 2.84 0.05
CA TRP A 178 -15.68 2.77 -0.86
C TRP A 178 -14.30 2.89 -0.17
N MET A 179 -14.30 3.33 1.11
CA MET A 179 -13.05 3.48 1.90
C MET A 179 -12.67 2.20 2.69
N TRP A 180 -13.31 1.08 2.43
CA TRP A 180 -13.23 -0.09 3.27
C TRP A 180 -12.87 -1.31 2.46
N LEU A 181 -12.09 -2.16 3.08
CA LEU A 181 -11.62 -3.38 2.50
C LEU A 181 -11.65 -4.45 3.58
N GLU A 182 -12.59 -5.39 3.47
CA GLU A 182 -12.67 -6.49 4.42
C GLU A 182 -11.38 -7.30 4.41
N GLN A 183 -10.83 -7.58 5.59
CA GLN A 183 -9.64 -8.41 5.68
C GLN A 183 -9.83 -9.78 5.04
N SER A 184 -11.03 -10.35 5.11
CA SER A 184 -11.38 -11.63 4.48
C SER A 184 -11.23 -11.64 2.95
N ASP A 185 -11.49 -10.50 2.30
CA ASP A 185 -11.27 -10.35 0.86
C ASP A 185 -9.77 -10.34 0.54
N VAL A 186 -9.00 -9.61 1.33
CA VAL A 186 -7.53 -9.58 1.22
C VAL A 186 -6.95 -10.97 1.48
N ASP A 187 -7.41 -11.67 2.52
CA ASP A 187 -7.00 -13.06 2.82
C ASP A 187 -7.24 -13.97 1.61
N THR A 188 -8.36 -13.77 0.90
CA THR A 188 -8.71 -14.54 -0.30
C THR A 188 -7.76 -14.25 -1.47
N TRP A 189 -7.47 -12.98 -1.75
CA TRP A 189 -6.54 -12.59 -2.83
C TRP A 189 -5.12 -13.04 -2.54
N MET A 190 -4.68 -12.94 -1.29
CA MET A 190 -3.36 -13.41 -0.86
C MET A 190 -3.25 -14.95 -0.99
N ALA A 191 -4.30 -15.69 -0.59
CA ALA A 191 -4.32 -17.15 -0.71
C ALA A 191 -4.23 -17.60 -2.18
N ALA A 192 -4.85 -16.87 -3.12
CA ALA A 192 -4.77 -17.17 -4.56
C ALA A 192 -3.34 -17.12 -5.10
N ILE A 193 -2.43 -16.35 -4.48
CA ILE A 193 -1.00 -16.27 -4.81
C ILE A 193 -0.11 -17.02 -3.82
N SER A 194 -0.69 -17.91 -3.02
CA SER A 194 0.01 -18.71 -2.02
C SER A 194 0.66 -17.90 -0.90
N PHE A 195 0.11 -16.76 -0.56
CA PHE A 195 0.46 -15.99 0.64
C PHE A 195 -0.63 -16.18 1.70
N TYR A 196 -0.23 -16.38 2.93
CA TYR A 196 -1.14 -16.61 4.05
C TYR A 196 -0.81 -15.70 5.22
N PRO A 197 -1.77 -15.33 6.08
CA PRO A 197 -1.51 -14.55 7.28
C PRO A 197 -0.47 -15.24 8.16
N ALA A 198 0.68 -14.59 8.34
CA ALA A 198 1.76 -15.05 9.19
C ALA A 198 1.73 -14.35 10.56
N GLU A 199 1.47 -13.05 10.56
CA GLU A 199 1.39 -12.23 11.77
C GLU A 199 0.24 -11.22 11.65
N LYS A 200 -0.45 -10.98 12.76
CA LYS A 200 -1.47 -9.93 12.92
C LYS A 200 -1.06 -9.05 14.09
N PHE A 201 -1.16 -7.74 13.90
CA PHE A 201 -0.75 -6.77 14.90
C PHE A 201 -1.94 -5.90 15.34
N SER A 202 -2.10 -5.74 16.65
CA SER A 202 -3.11 -4.87 17.26
C SER A 202 -2.50 -3.51 17.54
N VAL A 203 -2.30 -2.70 16.50
CA VAL A 203 -1.76 -1.34 16.59
C VAL A 203 -2.88 -0.31 16.55
N PHE A 204 -3.89 -0.52 15.73
CA PHE A 204 -5.00 0.40 15.50
C PHE A 204 -6.31 -0.19 16.00
N ASP A 205 -7.25 0.68 16.36
CA ASP A 205 -8.59 0.27 16.78
C ASP A 205 -9.52 0.01 15.58
N ASP A 206 -9.28 0.70 14.45
CA ASP A 206 -10.14 0.71 13.27
C ASP A 206 -9.47 0.16 12.00
N LEU A 207 -8.19 -0.20 12.06
CA LEU A 207 -7.45 -0.79 10.95
C LEU A 207 -6.94 -2.18 11.32
N TYR A 208 -7.02 -3.12 10.39
CA TYR A 208 -6.25 -4.35 10.51
C TYR A 208 -4.81 -4.12 10.03
N PHE A 209 -3.88 -4.84 10.64
CA PHE A 209 -2.48 -4.85 10.26
C PHE A 209 -2.02 -6.31 10.18
N VAL A 210 -1.79 -6.80 8.96
CA VAL A 210 -1.47 -8.20 8.69
C VAL A 210 -0.24 -8.31 7.82
N SER A 211 0.68 -9.19 8.20
CA SER A 211 1.80 -9.64 7.39
C SER A 211 1.47 -11.00 6.75
N TYR A 212 1.57 -11.08 5.43
CA TYR A 212 1.32 -12.28 4.65
C TYR A 212 2.64 -12.83 4.10
N GLN A 213 2.82 -14.14 4.19
CA GLN A 213 4.00 -14.83 3.69
C GLN A 213 3.62 -16.10 2.92
N ARG A 214 4.50 -16.53 2.03
CA ARG A 214 4.42 -17.87 1.47
C ARG A 214 4.74 -18.89 2.57
N PRO A 215 4.07 -20.06 2.61
CA PRO A 215 4.49 -21.12 3.51
C PRO A 215 5.96 -21.44 3.21
N TYR A 216 6.78 -21.43 4.22
CA TYR A 216 8.18 -21.84 4.10
C TYR A 216 8.19 -23.19 3.37
N GLY A 217 8.88 -23.26 2.25
CA GLY A 217 8.90 -24.44 1.41
C GLY A 217 9.14 -25.69 2.24
N ASN A 218 8.46 -26.75 1.90
CA ASN A 218 8.38 -28.07 2.53
C ASN A 218 9.70 -28.72 3.01
N SER A 219 10.85 -28.04 2.91
CA SER A 219 12.16 -28.61 3.26
C SER A 219 12.42 -28.77 4.76
N VAL A 220 11.86 -27.90 5.61
CA VAL A 220 12.12 -27.95 7.06
C VAL A 220 11.07 -28.78 7.80
N LEU A 221 9.79 -28.67 7.40
CA LEU A 221 8.73 -29.47 8.02
C LEU A 221 8.72 -30.92 7.55
N LEU A 222 9.10 -31.20 6.31
CA LEU A 222 9.30 -32.58 5.84
C LEU A 222 10.51 -33.22 6.49
N LYS A 223 11.64 -32.52 6.59
CA LYS A 223 12.82 -33.05 7.34
C LYS A 223 12.54 -33.28 8.81
N LYS A 224 11.71 -32.47 9.47
CA LYS A 224 11.28 -32.71 10.85
C LYS A 224 10.27 -33.86 10.99
N ARG A 225 9.47 -34.15 9.95
CA ARG A 225 8.57 -35.32 9.95
C ARG A 225 9.30 -36.62 9.64
N GLU A 226 10.28 -36.58 8.76
CA GLU A 226 11.15 -37.72 8.46
C GLU A 226 12.04 -38.07 9.65
N ALA A 227 12.69 -37.09 10.30
CA ALA A 227 13.49 -37.27 11.51
C ALA A 227 12.69 -37.68 12.77
N ARG A 228 11.37 -37.79 12.72
CA ARG A 228 10.52 -38.33 13.79
C ARG A 228 9.95 -39.72 13.47
N ARG A 229 10.33 -40.30 12.33
CA ARG A 229 9.92 -41.64 11.91
C ARG A 229 11.05 -42.68 12.02
N ASP A 230 12.26 -42.18 12.27
CA ASP A 230 13.43 -42.98 12.67
C ASP A 230 13.61 -42.89 14.19
#